data_c523c8aaf6fe04e0619e6e08a9232fc9
#
_entry.id   c523c8aaf6fe04e0619e6e08a9232fc9
#
_cell.length_a   1.000
_cell.length_b   1.000
_cell.length_c   1.000
_cell.angle_alpha   90.00
_cell.angle_beta   90.00
_cell.angle_gamma   90.00
#
_symmetry.space_group_name_H-M   'P 1'
#
loop_
_entity.id
_entity.type
_entity.pdbx_description
1 polymer ?
#
loop_
_entity_poly.entity_id
_entity_poly.type
_entity_poly.pdbx_seq_one_letter_code
_entity_poly.pdbx_strand_id
1 'polypeptide(L)'
;MTEPALQNAFLFRQPILNHREELAGYQLSFGSGDESAAACSRTGSGATAALCAAYSELGMQSALGNSCAFIDIDSDFLQERAIELLPPAGVVLELMLDDVPDKATLARCHYLRDRGYTLALARYRGIDDRSRPVLPMLQVIKIDIDTASESELRDLAGSLRHLPLKLLAQGVASREQMECCRRLGFELFQGRYFAQAEVVSGRRLSASQAALIRLINLVGRDVDTIVIEDAFKHEPALTLNLLRVVNAVGHRGGGLAQPVTSLRHAITLFGRRQLQRW
;
A
#
# COMPACT_ATOMS: atom_id res chain seq x y z
N MET A 1 -18.47 -20.07 22.20
CA MET A 1 -17.95 -18.83 21.58
C MET A 1 -16.69 -19.24 20.87
N THR A 2 -16.78 -19.45 19.57
CA THR A 2 -15.68 -19.93 18.73
C THR A 2 -14.77 -18.73 18.46
N GLU A 3 -13.49 -18.80 18.88
CA GLU A 3 -12.46 -17.82 18.50
C GLU A 3 -12.44 -17.74 16.96
N PRO A 4 -12.43 -16.53 16.37
CA PRO A 4 -12.19 -16.41 14.95
C PRO A 4 -10.77 -16.89 14.65
N ALA A 5 -10.64 -17.98 13.89
CA ALA A 5 -9.39 -18.51 13.41
C ALA A 5 -8.62 -17.38 12.72
N LEU A 6 -7.44 -17.06 13.22
CA LEU A 6 -6.49 -16.15 12.60
C LEU A 6 -6.15 -16.69 11.20
N GLN A 7 -6.78 -16.14 10.18
CA GLN A 7 -6.49 -16.48 8.80
C GLN A 7 -5.03 -16.08 8.51
N ASN A 8 -4.27 -17.04 7.98
CA ASN A 8 -2.89 -16.79 7.55
C ASN A 8 -2.93 -15.78 6.40
N ALA A 9 -2.44 -14.57 6.62
CA ALA A 9 -2.25 -13.61 5.55
C ALA A 9 -0.90 -13.89 4.87
N PHE A 10 -0.93 -14.02 3.55
CA PHE A 10 0.26 -14.22 2.72
C PHE A 10 0.53 -12.96 1.91
N LEU A 11 1.79 -12.59 1.81
CA LEU A 11 2.25 -11.57 0.89
C LEU A 11 2.69 -12.27 -0.40
N PHE A 12 2.09 -11.88 -1.50
CA PHE A 12 2.48 -12.31 -2.84
C PHE A 12 3.26 -11.18 -3.50
N ARG A 13 4.32 -11.55 -4.21
CA ARG A 13 5.06 -10.65 -5.07
C ARG A 13 5.13 -11.19 -6.48
N GLN A 14 4.90 -10.34 -7.46
CA GLN A 14 5.07 -10.66 -8.86
C GLN A 14 6.03 -9.66 -9.50
N PRO A 15 7.07 -10.13 -10.21
CA PRO A 15 8.06 -9.24 -10.79
C PRO A 15 7.48 -8.39 -11.91
N ILE A 16 7.95 -7.14 -11.96
CA ILE A 16 7.74 -6.19 -13.05
C ILE A 16 9.10 -5.92 -13.66
N LEU A 17 9.25 -6.19 -14.95
CA LEU A 17 10.49 -6.04 -15.68
C LEU A 17 10.45 -4.80 -16.59
N ASN A 18 11.62 -4.26 -16.89
CA ASN A 18 11.77 -3.20 -17.88
C ASN A 18 11.94 -3.79 -19.31
N HIS A 19 12.08 -2.92 -20.30
CA HIS A 19 12.29 -3.32 -21.70
C HIS A 19 13.60 -4.08 -21.98
N ARG A 20 14.54 -4.14 -21.02
CA ARG A 20 15.77 -4.93 -21.06
C ARG A 20 15.65 -6.25 -20.28
N GLU A 21 14.44 -6.59 -19.84
CA GLU A 21 14.16 -7.75 -19.00
C GLU A 21 14.88 -7.68 -17.63
N GLU A 22 15.25 -6.48 -17.17
CA GLU A 22 15.82 -6.26 -15.84
C GLU A 22 14.68 -5.95 -14.85
N LEU A 23 14.85 -6.38 -13.61
CA LEU A 23 13.87 -6.14 -12.55
C LEU A 23 13.70 -4.65 -12.28
N ALA A 24 12.51 -4.12 -12.53
CA ALA A 24 12.12 -2.74 -12.24
C ALA A 24 11.38 -2.61 -10.90
N GLY A 25 10.61 -3.64 -10.51
CA GLY A 25 9.84 -3.63 -9.29
C GLY A 25 9.09 -4.92 -9.06
N TYR A 26 8.26 -4.92 -8.02
CA TYR A 26 7.35 -6.01 -7.71
C TYR A 26 5.95 -5.47 -7.47
N GLN A 27 4.95 -6.09 -8.09
CA GLN A 27 3.57 -5.97 -7.62
C GLN A 27 3.45 -6.71 -6.31
N LEU A 28 2.93 -6.03 -5.29
CA LEU A 28 2.66 -6.62 -4.00
C LEU A 28 1.16 -6.77 -3.81
N SER A 29 0.73 -7.94 -3.36
CA SER A 29 -0.67 -8.22 -3.03
C SER A 29 -0.77 -9.10 -1.80
N PHE A 30 -1.89 -8.95 -1.07
CA PHE A 30 -2.22 -9.77 0.09
C PHE A 30 -3.33 -10.73 -0.24
N GLY A 31 -3.26 -11.94 0.31
CA GLY A 31 -4.33 -12.93 0.21
C GLY A 31 -4.42 -13.83 1.43
N SER A 32 -5.56 -14.46 1.60
CA SER A 32 -5.76 -15.55 2.54
C SER A 32 -5.26 -16.86 1.94
N GLY A 33 -4.73 -17.76 2.75
CA GLY A 33 -3.93 -18.93 2.36
C GLY A 33 -4.51 -19.95 1.38
N ASP A 34 -5.79 -19.80 0.98
CA ASP A 34 -6.46 -20.69 0.03
C ASP A 34 -6.67 -20.05 -1.37
N GLU A 35 -6.22 -18.82 -1.57
CA GLU A 35 -6.39 -18.12 -2.84
C GLU A 35 -5.13 -18.20 -3.70
N SER A 36 -5.31 -18.53 -4.99
CA SER A 36 -4.22 -18.43 -5.95
C SER A 36 -3.81 -16.96 -6.13
N ALA A 37 -2.55 -16.70 -6.43
CA ALA A 37 -2.02 -15.34 -6.68
C ALA A 37 -2.85 -14.50 -7.67
N ALA A 38 -3.60 -15.16 -8.58
CA ALA A 38 -4.50 -14.51 -9.53
C ALA A 38 -5.82 -14.02 -8.89
N ALA A 39 -6.24 -14.61 -7.76
CA ALA A 39 -7.44 -14.20 -7.02
C ALA A 39 -7.15 -13.05 -6.04
N CYS A 40 -5.87 -12.87 -5.66
CA CYS A 40 -5.40 -11.85 -4.72
C CYS A 40 -5.49 -10.40 -5.24
N SER A 41 -5.76 -10.18 -6.53
CA SER A 41 -5.92 -8.82 -7.10
C SER A 41 -7.22 -8.11 -6.70
N ARG A 42 -8.02 -8.70 -5.80
CA ARG A 42 -9.27 -8.14 -5.26
C ARG A 42 -9.14 -7.78 -3.78
N THR A 43 -8.11 -7.05 -3.44
CA THR A 43 -7.88 -6.63 -2.06
C THR A 43 -8.80 -5.47 -1.70
N GLY A 44 -9.68 -5.68 -0.74
CA GLY A 44 -10.41 -4.60 -0.08
C GLY A 44 -9.48 -3.81 0.88
N SER A 45 -9.94 -2.65 1.34
CA SER A 45 -9.21 -1.68 2.18
C SER A 45 -8.44 -2.28 3.37
N GLY A 46 -8.93 -3.37 3.95
CA GLY A 46 -8.25 -4.07 5.05
C GLY A 46 -6.94 -4.74 4.67
N ALA A 47 -6.83 -5.26 3.43
CA ALA A 47 -5.63 -5.93 2.95
C ALA A 47 -4.52 -4.92 2.60
N THR A 48 -4.89 -3.76 2.06
CA THR A 48 -3.94 -2.69 1.75
C THR A 48 -3.38 -2.05 3.03
N ALA A 49 -4.21 -1.88 4.07
CA ALA A 49 -3.74 -1.43 5.38
C ALA A 49 -2.74 -2.44 6.00
N ALA A 50 -3.01 -3.75 5.89
CA ALA A 50 -2.10 -4.80 6.33
C ALA A 50 -0.78 -4.80 5.53
N LEU A 51 -0.84 -4.49 4.23
CA LEU A 51 0.33 -4.33 3.36
C LEU A 51 1.23 -3.19 3.82
N CYS A 52 0.64 -2.02 4.08
CA CYS A 52 1.38 -0.84 4.53
C CYS A 52 2.10 -1.11 5.85
N ALA A 53 1.45 -1.82 6.77
CA ALA A 53 2.06 -2.20 8.03
C ALA A 53 3.18 -3.22 7.83
N ALA A 54 2.96 -4.25 7.02
CA ALA A 54 3.99 -5.25 6.71
C ALA A 54 5.19 -4.60 6.01
N TYR A 55 4.96 -3.64 5.10
CA TYR A 55 6.03 -2.89 4.46
C TYR A 55 6.88 -2.11 5.48
N SER A 56 6.22 -1.44 6.42
CA SER A 56 6.89 -0.63 7.44
C SER A 56 7.64 -1.45 8.49
N GLU A 57 7.07 -2.60 8.91
CA GLU A 57 7.59 -3.40 10.02
C GLU A 57 8.60 -4.48 9.61
N LEU A 58 8.42 -5.08 8.43
CA LEU A 58 9.25 -6.20 7.98
C LEU A 58 10.58 -5.74 7.34
N GLY A 59 10.83 -4.45 7.26
CA GLY A 59 11.99 -3.94 6.54
C GLY A 59 11.97 -4.40 5.07
N MET A 60 10.77 -4.39 4.45
CA MET A 60 10.55 -4.87 3.08
C MET A 60 11.48 -4.21 2.06
N GLN A 61 11.98 -3.01 2.37
CA GLN A 61 13.02 -2.36 1.58
C GLN A 61 14.28 -3.23 1.46
N SER A 62 14.61 -4.00 2.51
CA SER A 62 15.71 -4.98 2.45
C SER A 62 15.38 -6.22 1.62
N ALA A 63 14.09 -6.62 1.55
CA ALA A 63 13.63 -7.76 0.76
C ALA A 63 13.40 -7.42 -0.73
N LEU A 64 13.15 -6.15 -1.04
CA LEU A 64 12.96 -5.65 -2.41
C LEU A 64 14.24 -5.05 -3.02
N GLY A 65 15.27 -4.82 -2.20
CA GLY A 65 16.49 -4.15 -2.64
C GLY A 65 16.20 -2.73 -3.13
N ASN A 66 16.78 -2.36 -4.27
CA ASN A 66 16.53 -1.07 -4.92
C ASN A 66 15.30 -1.07 -5.86
N SER A 67 14.48 -2.14 -5.81
CA SER A 67 13.33 -2.29 -6.70
C SER A 67 12.10 -1.59 -6.13
N CYS A 68 11.23 -1.05 -7.00
CA CYS A 68 9.99 -0.40 -6.59
C CYS A 68 8.93 -1.43 -6.15
N ALA A 69 8.13 -1.07 -5.15
CA ALA A 69 6.92 -1.78 -4.76
C ALA A 69 5.69 -1.14 -5.41
N PHE A 70 4.96 -1.87 -6.22
CA PHE A 70 3.67 -1.45 -6.78
C PHE A 70 2.56 -1.97 -5.87
N ILE A 71 1.69 -1.07 -5.41
CA ILE A 71 0.67 -1.35 -4.40
C ILE A 71 -0.67 -0.85 -4.90
N ASP A 72 -1.66 -1.76 -5.01
CA ASP A 72 -3.03 -1.42 -5.38
C ASP A 72 -3.71 -0.61 -4.27
N ILE A 73 -4.27 0.55 -4.63
CA ILE A 73 -4.93 1.48 -3.74
C ILE A 73 -6.35 1.71 -4.24
N ASP A 74 -7.34 1.30 -3.47
CA ASP A 74 -8.74 1.65 -3.72
C ASP A 74 -9.07 3.07 -3.24
N SER A 75 -10.26 3.57 -3.63
CA SER A 75 -10.70 4.93 -3.29
C SER A 75 -10.82 5.18 -1.78
N ASP A 76 -11.20 4.15 -1.01
CA ASP A 76 -11.36 4.28 0.45
C ASP A 76 -9.98 4.35 1.12
N PHE A 77 -9.07 3.45 0.76
CA PHE A 77 -7.73 3.43 1.32
C PHE A 77 -6.91 4.66 0.91
N LEU A 78 -7.16 5.23 -0.27
CA LEU A 78 -6.51 6.45 -0.73
C LEU A 78 -6.69 7.60 0.27
N GLN A 79 -7.81 7.65 0.98
CA GLN A 79 -8.09 8.66 2.00
C GLN A 79 -7.43 8.36 3.35
N GLU A 80 -6.94 7.14 3.56
CA GLU A 80 -6.33 6.73 4.82
C GLU A 80 -4.93 7.34 4.99
N ARG A 81 -4.63 7.78 6.22
CA ARG A 81 -3.28 8.26 6.58
C ARG A 81 -2.24 7.14 6.61
N ALA A 82 -2.68 5.89 6.63
CA ALA A 82 -1.79 4.73 6.63
C ALA A 82 -0.86 4.70 5.39
N ILE A 83 -1.26 5.29 4.26
CA ILE A 83 -0.38 5.45 3.09
C ILE A 83 0.91 6.22 3.44
N GLU A 84 0.83 7.19 4.34
CA GLU A 84 1.98 8.02 4.72
C GLU A 84 3.02 7.29 5.58
N LEU A 85 2.73 6.05 5.99
CA LEU A 85 3.71 5.14 6.60
C LEU A 85 4.64 4.51 5.56
N LEU A 86 4.23 4.48 4.29
CA LEU A 86 5.06 4.00 3.20
C LEU A 86 6.11 5.08 2.83
N PRO A 87 7.36 4.71 2.56
CA PRO A 87 8.34 5.66 2.06
C PRO A 87 7.95 6.10 0.64
N PRO A 88 7.92 7.41 0.32
CA PRO A 88 7.62 7.85 -1.04
C PRO A 88 8.59 7.30 -2.08
N ALA A 89 9.88 7.19 -1.71
CA ALA A 89 10.89 6.61 -2.57
C ALA A 89 10.75 5.09 -2.63
N GLY A 90 10.63 4.53 -3.83
CA GLY A 90 10.55 3.09 -4.05
C GLY A 90 9.14 2.51 -3.92
N VAL A 91 8.10 3.35 -3.78
CA VAL A 91 6.70 2.91 -3.79
C VAL A 91 5.94 3.58 -4.94
N VAL A 92 5.19 2.77 -5.67
CA VAL A 92 4.24 3.19 -6.70
C VAL A 92 2.84 2.86 -6.21
N LEU A 93 2.01 3.88 -6.03
CA LEU A 93 0.62 3.73 -5.61
C LEU A 93 -0.25 3.54 -6.86
N GLU A 94 -0.81 2.36 -7.05
CA GLU A 94 -1.67 2.04 -8.19
C GLU A 94 -3.13 2.33 -7.85
N LEU A 95 -3.65 3.40 -8.40
CA LEU A 95 -5.02 3.83 -8.21
C LEU A 95 -5.99 2.88 -8.92
N MET A 96 -6.94 2.36 -8.17
CA MET A 96 -8.06 1.55 -8.66
C MET A 96 -9.32 2.43 -8.65
N LEU A 97 -9.62 3.08 -9.77
CA LEU A 97 -10.78 3.98 -9.87
C LEU A 97 -11.97 3.23 -10.49
N ASP A 98 -12.94 2.88 -9.66
CA ASP A 98 -14.20 2.28 -10.12
C ASP A 98 -15.19 3.36 -10.58
N ASP A 99 -15.16 4.55 -9.94
CA ASP A 99 -16.02 5.71 -10.22
C ASP A 99 -15.22 6.94 -10.67
N VAL A 100 -15.93 7.97 -11.11
CA VAL A 100 -15.34 9.29 -11.41
C VAL A 100 -14.82 9.90 -10.10
N PRO A 101 -13.51 10.25 -10.04
CA PRO A 101 -12.91 10.76 -8.82
C PRO A 101 -13.53 12.10 -8.43
N ASP A 102 -13.93 12.20 -7.18
CA ASP A 102 -14.44 13.43 -6.60
C ASP A 102 -13.30 14.43 -6.27
N LYS A 103 -13.67 15.61 -5.81
CA LYS A 103 -12.70 16.65 -5.44
C LYS A 103 -11.76 16.23 -4.31
N ALA A 104 -12.22 15.42 -3.37
CA ALA A 104 -11.40 14.92 -2.26
C ALA A 104 -10.34 13.95 -2.76
N THR A 105 -10.73 13.02 -3.63
CA THR A 105 -9.83 12.07 -4.30
C THR A 105 -8.76 12.79 -5.11
N LEU A 106 -9.14 13.78 -5.92
CA LEU A 106 -8.18 14.57 -6.70
C LEU A 106 -7.21 15.35 -5.81
N ALA A 107 -7.73 16.01 -4.76
CA ALA A 107 -6.91 16.74 -3.80
C ALA A 107 -5.91 15.79 -3.09
N ARG A 108 -6.33 14.57 -2.75
CA ARG A 108 -5.48 13.56 -2.14
C ARG A 108 -4.39 13.07 -3.10
N CYS A 109 -4.71 12.84 -4.36
CA CYS A 109 -3.72 12.50 -5.39
C CYS A 109 -2.66 13.60 -5.54
N HIS A 110 -3.08 14.87 -5.61
CA HIS A 110 -2.15 16.00 -5.63
C HIS A 110 -1.24 16.02 -4.39
N TYR A 111 -1.83 15.89 -3.22
CA TYR A 111 -1.09 15.87 -1.95
C TYR A 111 -0.02 14.77 -1.93
N LEU A 112 -0.37 13.54 -2.33
CA LEU A 112 0.58 12.42 -2.36
C LEU A 112 1.69 12.64 -3.38
N ARG A 113 1.35 13.11 -4.59
CA ARG A 113 2.35 13.46 -5.61
C ARG A 113 3.32 14.53 -5.10
N ASP A 114 2.81 15.58 -4.47
CA ASP A 114 3.65 16.69 -3.95
C ASP A 114 4.54 16.22 -2.78
N ARG A 115 4.19 15.11 -2.13
CA ARG A 115 5.02 14.41 -1.15
C ARG A 115 6.04 13.45 -1.76
N GLY A 116 6.08 13.34 -3.09
CA GLY A 116 7.06 12.53 -3.81
C GLY A 116 6.62 11.09 -4.07
N TYR A 117 5.34 10.75 -3.84
CA TYR A 117 4.82 9.45 -4.25
C TYR A 117 4.68 9.35 -5.76
N THR A 118 5.03 8.21 -6.31
CA THR A 118 4.73 7.87 -7.69
C THR A 118 3.31 7.32 -7.76
N LEU A 119 2.47 7.92 -8.64
CA LEU A 119 1.10 7.45 -8.84
C LEU A 119 1.00 6.70 -10.17
N ALA A 120 0.30 5.58 -10.15
CA ALA A 120 -0.06 4.80 -11.31
C ALA A 120 -1.58 4.66 -11.41
N LEU A 121 -2.11 4.44 -12.61
CA LEU A 121 -3.51 4.06 -12.82
C LEU A 121 -3.56 2.63 -13.34
N ALA A 122 -4.26 1.76 -12.61
CA ALA A 122 -4.53 0.40 -13.03
C ALA A 122 -5.79 0.31 -13.90
N ARG A 123 -5.92 -0.79 -14.66
CA ARG A 123 -7.09 -1.11 -15.49
C ARG A 123 -7.49 -0.01 -16.49
N TYR A 124 -6.51 0.70 -17.00
CA TYR A 124 -6.77 1.75 -17.99
C TYR A 124 -7.36 1.16 -19.29
N ARG A 125 -8.47 1.75 -19.75
CA ARG A 125 -9.19 1.33 -20.97
C ARG A 125 -9.42 2.45 -21.96
N GLY A 126 -8.80 3.61 -21.74
CA GLY A 126 -8.94 4.80 -22.58
C GLY A 126 -9.16 6.06 -21.76
N ILE A 127 -9.19 7.20 -22.45
CA ILE A 127 -9.45 8.50 -21.82
C ILE A 127 -10.96 8.65 -21.64
N ASP A 128 -11.41 8.52 -20.41
CA ASP A 128 -12.80 8.69 -19.98
C ASP A 128 -12.90 9.71 -18.83
N ASP A 129 -14.09 9.90 -18.29
CA ASP A 129 -14.31 10.86 -17.20
C ASP A 129 -13.63 10.42 -15.88
N ARG A 130 -13.28 9.13 -15.72
CA ARG A 130 -12.56 8.61 -14.55
C ARG A 130 -11.07 8.88 -14.67
N SER A 131 -10.49 8.58 -15.82
CA SER A 131 -9.04 8.67 -16.04
C SER A 131 -8.58 10.10 -16.31
N ARG A 132 -9.35 10.89 -17.08
CA ARG A 132 -8.98 12.24 -17.51
C ARG A 132 -8.54 13.18 -16.39
N PRO A 133 -9.23 13.27 -15.25
CA PRO A 133 -8.84 14.18 -14.17
C PRO A 133 -7.54 13.81 -13.48
N VAL A 134 -7.16 12.52 -13.46
CA VAL A 134 -5.96 12.03 -12.76
C VAL A 134 -4.74 11.93 -13.68
N LEU A 135 -4.92 11.82 -15.01
CA LEU A 135 -3.83 11.69 -15.98
C LEU A 135 -2.64 12.65 -15.74
N PRO A 136 -2.85 13.96 -15.45
CA PRO A 136 -1.74 14.91 -15.24
C PRO A 136 -0.91 14.62 -13.97
N MET A 137 -1.40 13.78 -13.09
CA MET A 137 -0.76 13.45 -11.82
C MET A 137 0.01 12.12 -11.86
N LEU A 138 -0.20 11.32 -12.91
CA LEU A 138 0.34 9.97 -13.02
C LEU A 138 1.75 9.95 -13.62
N GLN A 139 2.51 8.93 -13.29
CA GLN A 139 3.80 8.58 -13.89
C GLN A 139 3.76 7.23 -14.59
N VAL A 140 2.79 6.37 -14.24
CA VAL A 140 2.64 5.03 -14.84
C VAL A 140 1.17 4.78 -15.19
N ILE A 141 0.93 4.14 -16.32
CA ILE A 141 -0.39 3.59 -16.68
C ILE A 141 -0.24 2.11 -16.95
N LYS A 142 -1.03 1.32 -16.23
CA LYS A 142 -1.09 -0.13 -16.37
C LYS A 142 -2.26 -0.52 -17.28
N ILE A 143 -1.96 -1.26 -18.33
CA ILE A 143 -2.92 -1.74 -19.34
C ILE A 143 -2.91 -3.27 -19.30
N ASP A 144 -4.10 -3.85 -19.12
CA ASP A 144 -4.30 -5.29 -19.19
C ASP A 144 -4.36 -5.71 -20.68
N ILE A 145 -3.36 -6.49 -21.10
CA ILE A 145 -3.22 -6.92 -22.49
C ILE A 145 -3.95 -8.25 -22.78
N ASP A 146 -4.37 -9.00 -21.78
CA ASP A 146 -5.09 -10.26 -21.97
C ASP A 146 -6.48 -10.03 -22.58
N THR A 147 -7.05 -8.85 -22.38
CA THR A 147 -8.41 -8.50 -22.79
C THR A 147 -8.49 -7.56 -24.00
N ALA A 148 -7.35 -7.13 -24.54
CA ALA A 148 -7.28 -6.15 -25.61
C ALA A 148 -6.62 -6.73 -26.88
N SER A 149 -7.17 -6.41 -28.04
CA SER A 149 -6.55 -6.69 -29.33
C SER A 149 -5.33 -5.79 -29.57
N GLU A 150 -4.47 -6.18 -30.53
CA GLU A 150 -3.30 -5.36 -30.89
C GLU A 150 -3.69 -3.96 -31.41
N SER A 151 -4.82 -3.84 -32.13
CA SER A 151 -5.34 -2.55 -32.59
C SER A 151 -5.76 -1.66 -31.42
N GLU A 152 -6.50 -2.22 -30.45
CA GLU A 152 -6.88 -1.49 -29.23
C GLU A 152 -5.67 -1.06 -28.42
N LEU A 153 -4.67 -1.93 -28.26
CA LEU A 153 -3.42 -1.59 -27.57
C LEU A 153 -2.67 -0.45 -28.27
N ARG A 154 -2.68 -0.44 -29.62
CA ARG A 154 -2.07 0.63 -30.42
C ARG A 154 -2.79 1.95 -30.20
N ASP A 155 -4.12 1.95 -30.19
CA ASP A 155 -4.93 3.14 -29.98
C ASP A 155 -4.77 3.67 -28.55
N LEU A 156 -4.78 2.79 -27.54
CA LEU A 156 -4.54 3.14 -26.14
C LEU A 156 -3.14 3.75 -25.95
N ALA A 157 -2.10 3.10 -26.43
CA ALA A 157 -0.73 3.61 -26.35
C ALA A 157 -0.58 4.92 -27.15
N GLY A 158 -1.21 5.00 -28.33
CA GLY A 158 -1.20 6.20 -29.15
C GLY A 158 -1.82 7.42 -28.49
N SER A 159 -2.92 7.23 -27.74
CA SER A 159 -3.62 8.30 -27.02
C SER A 159 -2.80 8.91 -25.89
N LEU A 160 -1.80 8.17 -25.38
CA LEU A 160 -0.97 8.57 -24.24
C LEU A 160 0.43 9.07 -24.62
N ARG A 161 0.82 8.98 -25.90
CA ARG A 161 2.20 9.31 -26.35
C ARG A 161 2.66 10.73 -26.04
N HIS A 162 1.72 11.66 -25.92
CA HIS A 162 2.02 13.06 -25.64
C HIS A 162 2.20 13.37 -24.14
N LEU A 163 1.95 12.38 -23.30
CA LEU A 163 2.09 12.50 -21.84
C LEU A 163 3.42 11.87 -21.37
N PRO A 164 4.08 12.44 -20.39
CA PRO A 164 5.33 11.89 -19.83
C PRO A 164 5.04 10.70 -18.90
N LEU A 165 4.44 9.64 -19.45
CA LEU A 165 3.97 8.47 -18.74
C LEU A 165 4.72 7.21 -19.20
N LYS A 166 5.02 6.32 -18.29
CA LYS A 166 5.47 4.96 -18.60
C LYS A 166 4.27 4.04 -18.76
N LEU A 167 4.24 3.25 -19.81
CA LEU A 167 3.23 2.23 -20.01
C LEU A 167 3.69 0.89 -19.46
N LEU A 168 2.85 0.25 -18.62
CA LEU A 168 3.05 -1.08 -18.09
C LEU A 168 2.05 -2.05 -18.72
N ALA A 169 2.57 -3.07 -19.40
CA ALA A 169 1.77 -4.18 -19.93
C ALA A 169 1.55 -5.23 -18.83
N GLN A 170 0.31 -5.43 -18.42
CA GLN A 170 -0.09 -6.48 -17.47
C GLN A 170 -0.68 -7.66 -18.23
N GLY A 171 -0.34 -8.90 -17.80
CA GLY A 171 -0.88 -10.11 -18.41
C GLY A 171 0.02 -10.72 -19.48
N VAL A 172 1.27 -10.27 -19.63
CA VAL A 172 2.20 -10.81 -20.64
C VAL A 172 2.38 -12.32 -20.43
N ALA A 173 1.92 -13.11 -21.40
CA ALA A 173 1.95 -14.56 -21.35
C ALA A 173 2.99 -15.20 -22.31
N SER A 174 3.49 -14.42 -23.27
CA SER A 174 4.48 -14.91 -24.24
C SER A 174 5.47 -13.82 -24.66
N ARG A 175 6.57 -14.26 -25.27
CA ARG A 175 7.58 -13.36 -25.84
C ARG A 175 7.02 -12.50 -26.95
N GLU A 176 6.15 -13.05 -27.78
CA GLU A 176 5.52 -12.35 -28.90
C GLU A 176 4.66 -11.18 -28.40
N GLN A 177 3.91 -11.40 -27.31
CA GLN A 177 3.13 -10.34 -26.65
C GLN A 177 4.04 -9.25 -26.10
N MET A 178 5.13 -9.61 -25.41
CA MET A 178 6.10 -8.66 -24.91
C MET A 178 6.70 -7.81 -26.03
N GLU A 179 7.14 -8.43 -27.13
CA GLU A 179 7.74 -7.74 -28.28
C GLU A 179 6.71 -6.84 -28.99
N CYS A 180 5.44 -7.26 -29.08
CA CYS A 180 4.37 -6.44 -29.59
C CYS A 180 4.18 -5.18 -28.74
N CYS A 181 4.04 -5.32 -27.42
CA CYS A 181 3.90 -4.20 -26.50
C CYS A 181 5.12 -3.27 -26.53
N ARG A 182 6.35 -3.83 -26.61
CA ARG A 182 7.57 -3.04 -26.74
C ARG A 182 7.57 -2.16 -27.99
N ARG A 183 7.12 -2.67 -29.15
CA ARG A 183 6.97 -1.89 -30.38
C ARG A 183 5.92 -0.77 -30.24
N LEU A 184 4.90 -0.98 -29.40
CA LEU A 184 3.86 0.02 -29.11
C LEU A 184 4.30 1.08 -28.09
N GLY A 185 5.50 0.94 -27.49
CA GLY A 185 6.08 1.91 -26.56
C GLY A 185 5.85 1.58 -25.09
N PHE A 186 5.49 0.34 -24.75
CA PHE A 186 5.47 -0.10 -23.37
C PHE A 186 6.90 -0.24 -22.82
N GLU A 187 7.12 0.24 -21.62
CA GLU A 187 8.42 0.24 -20.97
C GLU A 187 8.53 -0.77 -19.82
N LEU A 188 7.39 -1.14 -19.23
CA LEU A 188 7.28 -2.05 -18.09
C LEU A 188 6.39 -3.24 -18.45
N PHE A 189 6.71 -4.41 -17.91
CA PHE A 189 6.07 -5.67 -18.29
C PHE A 189 5.84 -6.53 -17.05
N GLN A 190 4.63 -7.06 -16.92
CA GLN A 190 4.21 -7.96 -15.85
C GLN A 190 3.39 -9.10 -16.42
N GLY A 191 3.67 -10.34 -16.02
CA GLY A 191 2.87 -11.47 -16.47
C GLY A 191 3.54 -12.82 -16.22
N ARG A 192 2.80 -13.89 -16.49
CA ARG A 192 3.24 -15.28 -16.27
C ARG A 192 4.44 -15.70 -17.16
N TYR A 193 4.71 -14.95 -18.23
CA TYR A 193 5.87 -15.19 -19.08
C TYR A 193 7.19 -15.02 -18.31
N PHE A 194 7.25 -14.06 -17.39
CA PHE A 194 8.47 -13.77 -16.63
C PHE A 194 8.62 -14.60 -15.38
N ALA A 195 7.56 -14.70 -14.60
CA ALA A 195 7.47 -15.57 -13.42
C ALA A 195 6.02 -15.61 -12.92
N GLN A 196 5.65 -16.74 -12.32
CA GLN A 196 4.46 -16.79 -11.48
C GLN A 196 4.72 -16.03 -10.18
N ALA A 197 3.66 -15.49 -9.57
CA ALA A 197 3.79 -14.80 -8.30
C ALA A 197 4.37 -15.73 -7.23
N GLU A 198 5.40 -15.28 -6.55
CA GLU A 198 6.04 -16.01 -5.46
C GLU A 198 5.38 -15.61 -4.13
N VAL A 199 5.14 -16.64 -3.30
CA VAL A 199 4.74 -16.41 -1.89
C VAL A 199 5.99 -16.03 -1.11
N VAL A 200 6.04 -14.80 -0.65
CA VAL A 200 7.01 -14.41 0.36
C VAL A 200 6.45 -14.87 1.70
N SER A 201 6.94 -15.99 2.23
CA SER A 201 6.60 -16.44 3.56
C SER A 201 7.11 -15.40 4.56
N GLY A 202 6.27 -14.40 4.82
CA GLY A 202 6.48 -13.45 5.90
C GLY A 202 6.11 -14.10 7.23
N ARG A 203 6.79 -13.70 8.31
CA ARG A 203 6.32 -13.97 9.66
C ARG A 203 4.85 -13.55 9.75
N ARG A 204 4.00 -14.42 10.33
CA ARG A 204 2.64 -14.05 10.72
C ARG A 204 2.66 -12.65 11.32
N LEU A 205 1.79 -11.76 10.83
CA LEU A 205 1.44 -10.58 11.60
C LEU A 205 1.02 -11.08 12.98
N SER A 206 1.80 -10.78 14.00
CA SER A 206 1.40 -11.14 15.37
C SER A 206 0.10 -10.39 15.69
N ALA A 207 -0.72 -10.93 16.60
CA ALA A 207 -1.92 -10.22 17.07
C ALA A 207 -1.58 -8.76 17.47
N SER A 208 -0.39 -8.53 18.02
CA SER A 208 0.17 -7.21 18.32
C SER A 208 0.33 -6.30 17.10
N GLN A 209 0.61 -6.84 15.92
CA GLN A 209 0.79 -6.01 14.70
C GLN A 209 -0.54 -5.53 14.14
N ALA A 210 -1.56 -6.39 14.11
CA ALA A 210 -2.92 -5.99 13.71
C ALA A 210 -3.51 -4.95 14.69
N ALA A 211 -3.22 -5.10 15.99
CA ALA A 211 -3.62 -4.15 17.01
C ALA A 211 -2.88 -2.81 16.90
N LEU A 212 -1.60 -2.83 16.51
CA LEU A 212 -0.83 -1.61 16.29
C LEU A 212 -1.45 -0.78 15.15
N ILE A 213 -1.83 -1.42 14.05
CA ILE A 213 -2.52 -0.75 12.94
C ILE A 213 -3.86 -0.17 13.41
N ARG A 214 -4.63 -0.95 14.15
CA ARG A 214 -5.90 -0.47 14.73
C ARG A 214 -5.67 0.75 15.63
N LEU A 215 -4.63 0.73 16.46
CA LEU A 215 -4.26 1.85 17.33
C LEU A 215 -3.83 3.08 16.53
N ILE A 216 -3.00 2.94 15.50
CA ILE A 216 -2.59 4.03 14.61
C ILE A 216 -3.82 4.70 13.99
N ASN A 217 -4.76 3.90 13.47
CA ASN A 217 -6.00 4.41 12.89
C ASN A 217 -6.87 5.14 13.92
N LEU A 218 -7.02 4.59 15.14
CA LEU A 218 -7.79 5.22 16.21
C LEU A 218 -7.16 6.54 16.67
N VAL A 219 -5.84 6.57 16.82
CA VAL A 219 -5.12 7.80 17.23
C VAL A 219 -5.17 8.86 16.14
N GLY A 220 -5.18 8.44 14.85
CA GLY A 220 -5.31 9.31 13.69
C GLY A 220 -6.71 9.93 13.48
N ARG A 221 -7.76 9.22 13.91
CA ARG A 221 -9.18 9.64 13.77
C ARG A 221 -9.63 10.34 15.04
N ASP A 222 -9.24 11.31 15.50
CA ASP A 222 -9.67 12.11 16.69
C ASP A 222 -10.79 11.48 17.58
N VAL A 223 -10.70 10.17 17.79
CA VAL A 223 -11.63 9.40 18.62
C VAL A 223 -11.39 9.67 20.12
N ASP A 224 -12.38 9.38 20.96
CA ASP A 224 -12.26 9.52 22.42
C ASP A 224 -11.07 8.70 22.95
N THR A 225 -10.37 9.25 23.95
CA THR A 225 -9.26 8.58 24.66
C THR A 225 -9.69 7.23 25.26
N ILE A 226 -10.96 7.06 25.60
CA ILE A 226 -11.54 5.81 26.09
C ILE A 226 -11.43 4.71 25.05
N VAL A 227 -11.67 5.00 23.77
CA VAL A 227 -11.58 4.03 22.67
C VAL A 227 -10.13 3.61 22.44
N ILE A 228 -9.19 4.55 22.53
CA ILE A 228 -7.76 4.29 22.43
C ILE A 228 -7.31 3.43 23.62
N GLU A 229 -7.73 3.77 24.84
CA GLU A 229 -7.45 3.01 26.06
C GLU A 229 -7.94 1.56 25.96
N ASP A 230 -9.15 1.36 25.45
CA ASP A 230 -9.73 0.03 25.27
C ASP A 230 -8.94 -0.81 24.28
N ALA A 231 -8.50 -0.22 23.16
CA ALA A 231 -7.65 -0.90 22.20
C ALA A 231 -6.28 -1.32 22.80
N PHE A 232 -5.68 -0.47 23.64
CA PHE A 232 -4.45 -0.81 24.35
C PHE A 232 -4.63 -1.93 25.39
N LYS A 233 -5.79 -2.01 26.04
CA LYS A 233 -6.07 -3.07 27.06
C LYS A 233 -5.99 -4.47 26.48
N HIS A 234 -6.28 -4.63 25.18
CA HIS A 234 -6.20 -5.90 24.50
C HIS A 234 -4.76 -6.27 24.08
N GLU A 235 -3.79 -5.36 24.28
CA GLU A 235 -2.38 -5.52 23.88
C GLU A 235 -1.43 -5.24 25.06
N PRO A 236 -1.22 -6.23 25.94
CA PRO A 236 -0.40 -6.04 27.15
C PRO A 236 1.03 -5.58 26.88
N ALA A 237 1.64 -6.06 25.78
CA ALA A 237 3.00 -5.69 25.41
C ALA A 237 3.10 -4.20 25.02
N LEU A 238 2.16 -3.68 24.23
CA LEU A 238 2.11 -2.26 23.86
C LEU A 238 1.79 -1.38 25.06
N THR A 239 0.86 -1.82 25.92
CA THR A 239 0.53 -1.12 27.16
C THR A 239 1.76 -0.98 28.07
N LEU A 240 2.53 -2.06 28.25
CA LEU A 240 3.73 -2.05 29.07
C LEU A 240 4.82 -1.13 28.49
N ASN A 241 5.00 -1.16 27.17
CA ASN A 241 5.96 -0.32 26.48
C ASN A 241 5.58 1.17 26.59
N LEU A 242 4.30 1.53 26.40
CA LEU A 242 3.84 2.89 26.59
C LEU A 242 4.11 3.40 28.01
N LEU A 243 3.76 2.60 29.03
CA LEU A 243 4.03 2.95 30.43
C LEU A 243 5.53 3.14 30.71
N ARG A 244 6.39 2.29 30.13
CA ARG A 244 7.85 2.42 30.26
C ARG A 244 8.37 3.71 29.64
N VAL A 245 7.92 4.03 28.41
CA VAL A 245 8.35 5.24 27.69
C VAL A 245 7.90 6.49 28.44
N VAL A 246 6.65 6.57 28.88
CA VAL A 246 6.12 7.72 29.62
C VAL A 246 6.87 7.92 30.94
N ASN A 247 7.15 6.85 31.68
CA ASN A 247 7.91 6.92 32.92
C ASN A 247 9.39 7.30 32.68
N ALA A 248 10.01 6.78 31.62
CA ALA A 248 11.40 7.11 31.29
C ALA A 248 11.57 8.59 30.90
N VAL A 249 10.62 9.17 30.14
CA VAL A 249 10.61 10.58 29.76
C VAL A 249 10.29 11.47 30.95
N GLY A 250 9.32 11.07 31.78
CA GLY A 250 8.91 11.81 32.97
C GLY A 250 10.01 11.94 34.03
N HIS A 251 10.85 10.91 34.19
CA HIS A 251 12.01 10.96 35.12
C HIS A 251 13.15 11.84 34.61
N ARG A 252 13.38 11.91 33.29
CA ARG A 252 14.43 12.78 32.72
C ARG A 252 14.09 14.28 32.73
N GLY A 253 12.79 14.59 32.73
CA GLY A 253 12.29 15.98 32.72
C GLY A 253 11.96 16.57 34.08
N GLY A 254 12.14 15.84 35.19
CA GLY A 254 11.86 16.31 36.55
C GLY A 254 10.39 16.59 36.86
N GLY A 255 9.45 16.15 36.01
CA GLY A 255 8.04 16.53 36.11
C GLY A 255 7.09 15.51 36.76
N LEU A 256 7.52 14.28 37.02
CA LEU A 256 6.66 13.24 37.63
C LEU A 256 7.16 12.89 39.05
N ALA A 257 6.37 13.26 40.05
CA ALA A 257 6.65 12.93 41.44
C ALA A 257 6.41 11.43 41.78
N GLN A 258 5.62 10.72 40.93
CA GLN A 258 5.31 9.29 41.09
C GLN A 258 5.24 8.58 39.74
N PRO A 259 5.53 7.28 39.65
CA PRO A 259 5.41 6.51 38.42
C PRO A 259 3.96 6.47 37.94
N VAL A 260 3.78 6.61 36.60
CA VAL A 260 2.49 6.45 35.95
C VAL A 260 2.15 4.97 35.86
N THR A 261 1.07 4.57 36.53
CA THR A 261 0.57 3.19 36.55
C THR A 261 -0.74 3.03 35.76
N SER A 262 -1.42 4.13 35.43
CA SER A 262 -2.68 4.12 34.71
C SER A 262 -2.45 4.35 33.24
N LEU A 263 -3.01 3.47 32.41
CA LEU A 263 -2.93 3.55 30.94
C LEU A 263 -3.56 4.86 30.41
N ARG A 264 -4.73 5.25 30.94
CA ARG A 264 -5.39 6.53 30.60
C ARG A 264 -4.50 7.72 30.90
N HIS A 265 -3.85 7.71 32.06
CA HIS A 265 -2.93 8.78 32.45
C HIS A 265 -1.69 8.80 31.54
N ALA A 266 -1.17 7.63 31.18
CA ALA A 266 -0.06 7.53 30.22
C ALA A 266 -0.43 8.10 28.85
N ILE A 267 -1.59 7.74 28.28
CA ILE A 267 -2.09 8.27 26.99
C ILE A 267 -2.25 9.79 27.04
N THR A 268 -2.79 10.31 28.14
CA THR A 268 -3.00 11.75 28.33
C THR A 268 -1.68 12.52 28.44
N LEU A 269 -0.74 12.04 29.21
CA LEU A 269 0.58 12.65 29.40
C LEU A 269 1.45 12.59 28.14
N PHE A 270 1.43 11.44 27.46
CA PHE A 270 2.21 11.27 26.24
C PHE A 270 1.66 12.11 25.11
N GLY A 271 0.33 12.30 25.10
CA GLY A 271 -0.38 13.08 24.12
C GLY A 271 -0.52 12.40 22.75
N ARG A 272 -1.63 12.68 22.07
CA ARG A 272 -1.99 12.04 20.79
C ARG A 272 -0.94 12.22 19.70
N ARG A 273 -0.35 13.42 19.57
CA ARG A 273 0.68 13.70 18.57
C ARG A 273 1.96 12.87 18.78
N GLN A 274 2.32 12.64 20.03
CA GLN A 274 3.46 11.78 20.37
C GLN A 274 3.13 10.31 20.13
N LEU A 275 1.90 9.91 20.48
CA LEU A 275 1.40 8.55 20.28
C LEU A 275 1.35 8.18 18.80
N GLN A 276 1.04 9.14 17.91
CA GLN A 276 1.10 8.96 16.45
C GLN A 276 2.52 8.77 15.88
N ARG A 277 3.52 9.30 16.57
CA ARG A 277 4.92 9.24 16.15
C ARG A 277 5.67 8.05 16.71
N TRP A 278 5.11 7.47 17.78
CA TRP A 278 5.68 6.35 18.51
C TRP A 278 5.31 5.02 17.90
#